data_8d211e9364f0074d16c6f63cce8d1e02
#
_entry.id   8d211e9364f0074d16c6f63cce8d1e02
#
_cell.length_a   1.000
_cell.length_b   1.000
_cell.length_c   1.000
_cell.angle_alpha   90.00
_cell.angle_beta   90.00
_cell.angle_gamma   90.00
#
_symmetry.space_group_name_H-M   'P 1'
#
loop_
_entity.id
_entity.type
_entity.pdbx_description
1 polymer ?
#
loop_
_entity_poly.entity_id
_entity_poly.type
_entity_poly.pdbx_seq_one_letter_code
_entity_poly.pdbx_strand_id
1 'polypeptide(L)'
;MAPVIALRTPFLLLAALAVLVGGCGDAPAAAERDLLDAAWAEVEAEAEGQTVTVAMWQGDPFINDYMREFVAPALRQRHGVTLEFVALQGNQIVSALVTEAEAGADVSAYDMLWINGETFYQLRQIDALWGPFLDRLPNARYIDRDNPFIAVDFQQPIDGFEAPWGNVQLAIVADTARVSDPPRTPEELAAWVRAHPGRFTIDPEFTGMTFLKGLLAHFAGGPEALNGPFDEALYDEASAELWVYLADLKPYLWREGETFPAHVAQLHQLYANGEVDFTMSVNDGEVDNKVLQGLFPESSRAYVFDTGTIQNSHYWGIPRRADDKAGALVAIDFLTSPEAQFEKAQPAVWGDGTVLDVDRLPDEWRARFANIPGREHAPPRSEIADKAIQEPDAEYMIRLYDDFRTHVMAGP
;
A
#
# COMPACT_ATOMS: atom_id res chain seq x y z
N MET A 1 -21.67 40.76 78.35
CA MET A 1 -22.41 39.96 79.33
C MET A 1 -22.46 38.53 78.81
N ALA A 2 -21.69 37.66 79.44
CA ALA A 2 -21.77 36.22 79.25
C ALA A 2 -22.97 35.68 80.05
N PRO A 3 -23.46 34.46 79.75
CA PRO A 3 -23.03 33.40 80.62
C PRO A 3 -22.59 32.07 79.94
N VAL A 4 -21.76 31.44 80.69
CA VAL A 4 -21.21 30.08 80.66
C VAL A 4 -22.36 29.08 80.98
N ILE A 5 -22.42 27.97 80.28
CA ILE A 5 -23.09 26.74 80.78
C ILE A 5 -22.28 25.50 80.37
N ALA A 6 -22.23 24.64 81.36
CA ALA A 6 -21.33 23.58 81.64
C ALA A 6 -21.43 22.31 80.75
N LEU A 7 -20.28 21.54 80.75
CA LEU A 7 -20.09 20.17 80.36
C LEU A 7 -21.12 19.17 80.90
N ARG A 8 -21.52 18.22 80.07
CA ARG A 8 -21.88 16.85 80.50
C ARG A 8 -21.44 15.87 79.45
N THR A 9 -20.45 15.04 79.75
CA THR A 9 -20.06 13.83 79.09
C THR A 9 -21.05 12.70 79.34
N PRO A 10 -21.29 11.86 78.30
CA PRO A 10 -21.62 10.47 78.64
C PRO A 10 -20.63 9.51 77.89
N PHE A 11 -20.28 8.48 78.58
CA PHE A 11 -19.60 7.27 78.22
C PHE A 11 -20.19 6.67 76.93
N LEU A 12 -19.28 6.35 75.94
CA LEU A 12 -19.66 5.56 74.82
C LEU A 12 -18.90 4.20 74.86
N LEU A 13 -19.73 3.16 74.87
CA LEU A 13 -19.30 1.76 74.65
C LEU A 13 -18.60 1.61 73.32
N LEU A 14 -17.40 1.08 73.32
CA LEU A 14 -16.69 0.61 72.10
C LEU A 14 -17.29 -0.76 71.73
N ALA A 15 -18.06 -0.80 70.62
CA ALA A 15 -18.36 -2.05 69.92
C ALA A 15 -17.29 -2.24 68.80
N ALA A 16 -16.44 -3.22 68.97
CA ALA A 16 -15.47 -3.61 67.97
C ALA A 16 -16.18 -4.32 66.80
N LEU A 17 -16.31 -3.64 65.69
CA LEU A 17 -16.76 -4.20 64.40
C LEU A 17 -15.52 -4.73 63.66
N ALA A 18 -15.35 -6.05 63.66
CA ALA A 18 -14.32 -6.71 62.83
C ALA A 18 -14.77 -6.58 61.34
N VAL A 19 -14.15 -5.66 60.61
CA VAL A 19 -14.27 -5.61 59.17
C VAL A 19 -13.33 -6.69 58.57
N LEU A 20 -13.93 -7.76 58.07
CA LEU A 20 -13.29 -8.69 57.18
C LEU A 20 -12.97 -7.97 55.88
N VAL A 21 -11.76 -7.44 55.72
CA VAL A 21 -11.21 -7.02 54.41
C VAL A 21 -10.94 -8.29 53.62
N GLY A 22 -11.93 -8.68 52.80
CA GLY A 22 -11.69 -9.63 51.72
C GLY A 22 -10.72 -8.97 50.75
N GLY A 23 -9.47 -9.39 50.73
CA GLY A 23 -8.52 -9.04 49.70
C GLY A 23 -9.05 -9.55 48.37
N CYS A 24 -9.52 -8.65 47.48
CA CYS A 24 -9.47 -8.89 46.05
C CYS A 24 -7.96 -8.99 45.72
N GLY A 25 -7.48 -10.19 45.64
CA GLY A 25 -6.20 -10.42 44.97
C GLY A 25 -6.39 -9.96 43.52
N ASP A 26 -5.68 -8.93 43.14
CA ASP A 26 -5.45 -8.66 41.72
C ASP A 26 -4.95 -9.97 41.12
N ALA A 27 -5.73 -10.54 40.20
CA ALA A 27 -5.22 -11.59 39.34
C ALA A 27 -3.97 -11.01 38.67
N PRO A 28 -2.82 -11.71 38.68
CA PRO A 28 -1.65 -11.22 37.97
C PRO A 28 -2.11 -10.92 36.54
N ALA A 29 -1.82 -9.70 36.07
CA ALA A 29 -2.00 -9.35 34.66
C ALA A 29 -1.40 -10.52 33.85
N ALA A 30 -2.20 -11.16 33.01
CA ALA A 30 -1.71 -12.23 32.16
C ALA A 30 -0.48 -11.67 31.46
N ALA A 31 0.68 -12.32 31.64
CA ALA A 31 1.88 -11.90 30.95
C ALA A 31 1.51 -11.81 29.46
N GLU A 32 1.77 -10.65 28.86
CA GLU A 32 1.49 -10.41 27.43
C GLU A 32 2.12 -11.56 26.65
N ARG A 33 1.27 -12.38 26.01
CA ARG A 33 1.74 -13.59 25.33
C ARG A 33 2.49 -13.14 24.09
N ASP A 34 3.71 -13.62 23.92
CA ASP A 34 4.45 -13.33 22.70
C ASP A 34 3.83 -14.10 21.52
N LEU A 35 3.05 -13.39 20.71
CA LEU A 35 2.36 -13.95 19.54
C LEU A 35 3.34 -14.48 18.48
N LEU A 36 4.61 -14.02 18.52
CA LEU A 36 5.63 -14.52 17.61
C LEU A 36 6.06 -15.95 17.94
N ASP A 37 5.90 -16.40 19.20
CA ASP A 37 6.23 -17.76 19.65
C ASP A 37 4.98 -18.63 19.87
N ALA A 38 3.78 -18.05 19.88
CA ALA A 38 2.53 -18.78 20.14
C ALA A 38 2.22 -19.81 19.05
N ALA A 39 1.54 -20.90 19.38
CA ALA A 39 1.00 -21.81 18.37
C ALA A 39 -0.11 -21.10 17.56
N TRP A 40 -0.23 -21.38 16.24
CA TRP A 40 -1.21 -20.69 15.40
C TRP A 40 -2.65 -20.80 15.92
N ALA A 41 -3.05 -21.96 16.42
CA ALA A 41 -4.36 -22.16 17.04
C ALA A 41 -4.61 -21.24 18.27
N GLU A 42 -3.56 -20.83 18.98
CA GLU A 42 -3.67 -19.87 20.09
C GLU A 42 -3.82 -18.46 19.56
N VAL A 43 -3.13 -18.11 18.44
CA VAL A 43 -3.32 -16.83 17.72
C VAL A 43 -4.76 -16.71 17.23
N GLU A 44 -5.31 -17.75 16.57
CA GLU A 44 -6.71 -17.76 16.12
C GLU A 44 -7.70 -17.64 17.28
N ALA A 45 -7.45 -18.30 18.40
CA ALA A 45 -8.31 -18.21 19.59
C ALA A 45 -8.27 -16.81 20.24
N GLU A 46 -7.12 -16.14 20.21
CA GLU A 46 -6.98 -14.77 20.71
C GLU A 46 -7.60 -13.74 19.77
N ALA A 47 -7.56 -13.99 18.47
CA ALA A 47 -8.15 -13.15 17.44
C ALA A 47 -9.68 -13.13 17.47
N GLU A 48 -10.31 -14.18 18.03
CA GLU A 48 -11.79 -14.29 18.06
C GLU A 48 -12.43 -13.14 18.86
N GLY A 49 -13.26 -12.36 18.19
CA GLY A 49 -13.96 -11.19 18.74
C GLY A 49 -13.19 -9.87 18.63
N GLN A 50 -11.95 -9.88 18.15
CA GLN A 50 -11.16 -8.68 17.91
C GLN A 50 -11.72 -7.85 16.76
N THR A 51 -11.47 -6.52 16.83
CA THR A 51 -11.82 -5.56 15.78
C THR A 51 -10.55 -4.88 15.27
N VAL A 52 -10.07 -5.32 14.13
CA VAL A 52 -8.84 -4.84 13.49
C VAL A 52 -9.11 -3.55 12.73
N THR A 53 -8.49 -2.46 13.14
CA THR A 53 -8.53 -1.17 12.45
C THR A 53 -7.48 -1.15 11.34
N VAL A 54 -7.95 -1.14 10.10
CA VAL A 54 -7.13 -1.21 8.89
C VAL A 54 -6.94 0.17 8.29
N ALA A 55 -5.73 0.71 8.33
CA ALA A 55 -5.37 1.92 7.61
C ALA A 55 -4.96 1.55 6.17
N MET A 56 -5.73 2.00 5.18
CA MET A 56 -5.50 1.67 3.78
C MET A 56 -5.96 2.77 2.82
N TRP A 57 -5.35 2.81 1.64
CA TRP A 57 -5.83 3.64 0.56
C TRP A 57 -7.23 3.20 0.11
N GLN A 58 -8.15 4.15 -0.07
CA GLN A 58 -9.54 3.89 -0.44
C GLN A 58 -9.97 4.64 -1.73
N GLY A 59 -9.02 5.01 -2.57
CA GLY A 59 -9.29 5.74 -3.81
C GLY A 59 -9.88 4.89 -4.94
N ASP A 60 -9.87 3.57 -4.82
CA ASP A 60 -10.44 2.64 -5.80
C ASP A 60 -11.64 1.88 -5.22
N PRO A 61 -12.83 1.97 -5.84
CA PRO A 61 -14.03 1.29 -5.36
C PRO A 61 -13.92 -0.25 -5.40
N PHE A 62 -13.18 -0.82 -6.36
CA PHE A 62 -13.08 -2.27 -6.53
C PHE A 62 -12.21 -2.90 -5.45
N ILE A 63 -11.13 -2.23 -5.06
CA ILE A 63 -10.33 -2.63 -3.90
C ILE A 63 -11.19 -2.56 -2.64
N ASN A 64 -11.97 -1.48 -2.49
CA ASN A 64 -12.86 -1.32 -1.35
C ASN A 64 -13.92 -2.41 -1.30
N ASP A 65 -14.52 -2.75 -2.45
CA ASP A 65 -15.54 -3.80 -2.55
C ASP A 65 -14.93 -5.18 -2.26
N TYR A 66 -13.74 -5.50 -2.81
CA TYR A 66 -13.02 -6.71 -2.47
C TYR A 66 -12.79 -6.84 -0.95
N MET A 67 -12.33 -5.78 -0.30
CA MET A 67 -12.07 -5.80 1.14
C MET A 67 -13.37 -5.88 1.97
N ARG A 68 -14.43 -5.17 1.57
CA ARG A 68 -15.68 -5.05 2.36
C ARG A 68 -16.67 -6.14 2.08
N GLU A 69 -16.77 -6.62 0.82
CA GLU A 69 -17.79 -7.58 0.41
C GLU A 69 -17.28 -9.01 0.38
N PHE A 70 -15.97 -9.22 0.25
CA PHE A 70 -15.36 -10.55 0.25
C PHE A 70 -14.52 -10.82 1.50
N VAL A 71 -13.48 -10.00 1.77
CA VAL A 71 -12.52 -10.26 2.87
C VAL A 71 -13.16 -10.13 4.24
N ALA A 72 -13.80 -8.99 4.54
CA ALA A 72 -14.34 -8.72 5.87
C ALA A 72 -15.45 -9.72 6.27
N PRO A 73 -16.41 -10.10 5.40
CA PRO A 73 -17.41 -11.13 5.73
C PRO A 73 -16.78 -12.51 5.98
N ALA A 74 -15.75 -12.89 5.17
CA ALA A 74 -15.08 -14.18 5.34
C ALA A 74 -14.34 -14.27 6.68
N LEU A 75 -13.61 -13.22 7.08
CA LEU A 75 -12.91 -13.15 8.37
C LEU A 75 -13.89 -13.18 9.54
N ARG A 76 -14.97 -12.41 9.46
CA ARG A 76 -16.01 -12.42 10.51
C ARG A 76 -16.64 -13.80 10.68
N GLN A 77 -16.99 -14.46 9.58
CA GLN A 77 -17.67 -15.74 9.60
C GLN A 77 -16.77 -16.88 10.07
N ARG A 78 -15.50 -16.91 9.64
CA ARG A 78 -14.59 -18.04 9.85
C ARG A 78 -13.74 -17.91 11.11
N HIS A 79 -13.36 -16.68 11.46
CA HIS A 79 -12.39 -16.39 12.52
C HIS A 79 -12.94 -15.45 13.61
N GLY A 80 -14.18 -14.95 13.48
CA GLY A 80 -14.74 -13.99 14.44
C GLY A 80 -14.08 -12.60 14.41
N VAL A 81 -13.20 -12.32 13.44
CA VAL A 81 -12.47 -11.05 13.33
C VAL A 81 -13.30 -10.04 12.54
N THR A 82 -13.48 -8.84 13.08
CA THR A 82 -14.13 -7.71 12.41
C THR A 82 -13.08 -6.77 11.83
N LEU A 83 -13.25 -6.28 10.61
CA LEU A 83 -12.41 -5.24 10.03
C LEU A 83 -13.12 -3.89 10.05
N GLU A 84 -12.42 -2.84 10.47
CA GLU A 84 -12.82 -1.43 10.35
C GLU A 84 -11.80 -0.70 9.49
N PHE A 85 -12.26 0.08 8.49
CA PHE A 85 -11.37 0.70 7.49
C PHE A 85 -11.24 2.20 7.69
N VAL A 86 -10.00 2.67 7.77
CA VAL A 86 -9.64 4.09 7.83
C VAL A 86 -8.89 4.47 6.54
N ALA A 87 -9.34 5.54 5.89
CA ALA A 87 -8.70 6.05 4.66
C ALA A 87 -7.41 6.80 5.02
N LEU A 88 -6.27 6.13 4.89
CA LEU A 88 -4.92 6.70 5.05
C LEU A 88 -3.98 6.07 4.04
N GLN A 89 -2.92 6.79 3.67
CA GLN A 89 -1.90 6.29 2.77
C GLN A 89 -0.53 6.92 3.05
N GLY A 90 0.54 6.22 2.74
CA GLY A 90 1.91 6.72 2.68
C GLY A 90 2.28 7.64 3.84
N ASN A 91 2.59 8.88 3.51
CA ASN A 91 3.01 9.90 4.48
C ASN A 91 2.01 10.18 5.60
N GLN A 92 0.70 9.95 5.38
CA GLN A 92 -0.31 10.12 6.42
C GLN A 92 -0.18 9.02 7.48
N ILE A 93 0.12 7.78 7.07
CA ILE A 93 0.39 6.66 7.99
C ILE A 93 1.63 6.96 8.83
N VAL A 94 2.73 7.37 8.17
CA VAL A 94 3.97 7.74 8.87
C VAL A 94 3.72 8.86 9.88
N SER A 95 3.06 9.94 9.46
CA SER A 95 2.75 11.08 10.32
C SER A 95 1.86 10.72 11.52
N ALA A 96 0.89 9.81 11.31
CA ALA A 96 0.02 9.34 12.39
C ALA A 96 0.82 8.56 13.45
N LEU A 97 1.65 7.59 13.04
CA LEU A 97 2.45 6.78 13.97
C LEU A 97 3.56 7.60 14.66
N VAL A 98 4.15 8.58 13.97
CA VAL A 98 5.08 9.55 14.61
C VAL A 98 4.36 10.35 15.68
N THR A 99 3.17 10.87 15.38
CA THR A 99 2.35 11.64 16.33
C THR A 99 1.96 10.80 17.56
N GLU A 100 1.57 9.54 17.37
CA GLU A 100 1.31 8.61 18.47
C GLU A 100 2.55 8.40 19.34
N ALA A 101 3.72 8.22 18.71
CA ALA A 101 4.99 8.04 19.40
C ALA A 101 5.38 9.26 20.22
N GLU A 102 5.25 10.48 19.65
CA GLU A 102 5.54 11.75 20.33
C GLU A 102 4.55 12.05 21.47
N ALA A 103 3.30 11.66 21.30
CA ALA A 103 2.28 11.76 22.35
C ALA A 103 2.48 10.74 23.48
N GLY A 104 3.37 9.76 23.31
CA GLY A 104 3.60 8.67 24.27
C GLY A 104 2.40 7.73 24.37
N ALA A 105 1.66 7.52 23.26
CA ALA A 105 0.53 6.60 23.23
C ALA A 105 1.01 5.16 23.52
N ASP A 106 0.32 4.47 24.41
CA ASP A 106 0.61 3.07 24.73
C ASP A 106 0.07 2.12 23.64
N VAL A 107 -1.03 2.51 23.01
CA VAL A 107 -1.75 1.75 21.97
C VAL A 107 -1.89 2.62 20.72
N SER A 108 -1.71 2.00 19.55
CA SER A 108 -1.95 2.65 18.26
C SER A 108 -3.45 2.70 17.93
N ALA A 109 -3.85 3.71 17.18
CA ALA A 109 -5.20 3.77 16.61
C ALA A 109 -5.43 2.77 15.47
N TYR A 110 -4.38 2.09 15.03
CA TYR A 110 -4.39 1.16 13.90
C TYR A 110 -3.77 -0.16 14.30
N ASP A 111 -4.30 -1.27 13.72
CA ASP A 111 -3.78 -2.62 13.94
C ASP A 111 -3.13 -3.20 12.70
N MET A 112 -3.51 -2.71 11.53
CA MET A 112 -3.03 -3.19 10.25
C MET A 112 -2.88 -2.05 9.25
N LEU A 113 -1.77 -2.03 8.51
CA LEU A 113 -1.40 -0.95 7.60
C LEU A 113 -1.16 -1.50 6.19
N TRP A 114 -1.79 -0.91 5.18
CA TRP A 114 -1.34 -1.08 3.81
C TRP A 114 -0.17 -0.15 3.54
N ILE A 115 0.99 -0.73 3.36
CA ILE A 115 2.26 0.00 3.18
C ILE A 115 3.00 -0.51 1.96
N ASN A 116 3.93 0.28 1.49
CA ASN A 116 4.92 -0.07 0.48
C ASN A 116 6.04 0.97 0.49
N GLY A 117 7.17 0.61 -0.07
CA GLY A 117 8.25 1.49 -0.45
C GLY A 117 8.73 2.43 0.64
N GLU A 118 8.61 3.71 0.35
CA GLU A 118 9.09 4.77 1.24
C GLU A 118 8.39 4.76 2.59
N THR A 119 7.14 4.29 2.65
CA THR A 119 6.41 4.14 3.91
C THR A 119 7.04 3.07 4.79
N PHE A 120 7.33 1.89 4.24
CA PHE A 120 8.03 0.82 4.95
C PHE A 120 9.39 1.28 5.46
N TYR A 121 10.21 1.89 4.59
CA TYR A 121 11.51 2.44 4.94
C TYR A 121 11.41 3.40 6.14
N GLN A 122 10.54 4.41 6.07
CA GLN A 122 10.37 5.40 7.13
C GLN A 122 9.89 4.77 8.45
N LEU A 123 8.93 3.84 8.41
CA LEU A 123 8.43 3.15 9.60
C LEU A 123 9.49 2.26 10.24
N ARG A 124 10.38 1.63 9.44
CA ARG A 124 11.53 0.87 9.94
C ARG A 124 12.55 1.77 10.64
N GLN A 125 12.82 2.98 10.11
CA GLN A 125 13.76 3.93 10.72
C GLN A 125 13.34 4.36 12.14
N ILE A 126 12.05 4.50 12.40
CA ILE A 126 11.49 4.93 13.68
C ILE A 126 11.03 3.75 14.57
N ASP A 127 11.34 2.51 14.17
CA ASP A 127 10.95 1.29 14.90
C ASP A 127 9.44 1.20 15.19
N ALA A 128 8.61 1.62 14.20
CA ALA A 128 7.15 1.68 14.35
C ALA A 128 6.42 0.38 13.97
N LEU A 129 7.10 -0.59 13.36
CA LEU A 129 6.51 -1.88 12.96
C LEU A 129 6.78 -2.98 13.98
N TRP A 130 5.79 -3.85 14.16
CA TRP A 130 5.90 -5.09 14.94
C TRP A 130 6.30 -6.25 14.03
N GLY A 131 7.16 -7.11 14.50
CA GLY A 131 7.65 -8.28 13.75
C GLY A 131 9.01 -8.79 14.27
N PRO A 132 9.63 -9.75 13.53
CA PRO A 132 9.19 -10.30 12.24
C PRO A 132 8.04 -11.31 12.38
N PHE A 133 6.97 -11.16 11.65
CA PHE A 133 5.77 -11.99 11.78
C PHE A 133 5.47 -12.88 10.55
N LEU A 134 6.06 -12.57 9.37
CA LEU A 134 5.71 -13.23 8.11
C LEU A 134 5.82 -14.77 8.19
N ASP A 135 6.86 -15.30 8.85
CA ASP A 135 7.08 -16.74 8.99
C ASP A 135 6.09 -17.42 9.94
N ARG A 136 5.29 -16.64 10.66
CA ARG A 136 4.22 -17.15 11.53
C ARG A 136 2.95 -17.52 10.75
N LEU A 137 2.76 -16.90 9.59
CA LEU A 137 1.56 -17.05 8.77
C LEU A 137 1.55 -18.43 8.08
N PRO A 138 0.53 -19.28 8.27
CA PRO A 138 0.43 -20.59 7.60
C PRO A 138 0.50 -20.52 6.08
N ASN A 139 -0.05 -19.43 5.47
CA ASN A 139 -0.07 -19.26 4.03
C ASN A 139 1.24 -18.67 3.47
N ALA A 140 2.14 -18.13 4.31
CA ALA A 140 3.42 -17.58 3.87
C ALA A 140 4.31 -18.60 3.12
N ARG A 141 4.08 -19.90 3.33
CA ARG A 141 4.75 -21.00 2.60
C ARG A 141 4.51 -20.99 1.09
N TYR A 142 3.47 -20.30 0.64
CA TYR A 142 3.13 -20.18 -0.78
C TYR A 142 3.65 -18.90 -1.43
N ILE A 143 4.13 -17.94 -0.64
CA ILE A 143 4.67 -16.69 -1.15
C ILE A 143 5.95 -16.95 -1.95
N ASP A 144 6.06 -16.34 -3.12
CA ASP A 144 7.24 -16.41 -3.98
C ASP A 144 8.36 -15.51 -3.43
N ARG A 145 9.10 -16.05 -2.47
CA ARG A 145 10.22 -15.33 -1.80
C ARG A 145 11.51 -15.29 -2.64
N ASP A 146 11.55 -16.07 -3.72
CA ASP A 146 12.70 -16.06 -4.64
C ASP A 146 12.56 -14.93 -5.66
N ASN A 147 11.38 -14.32 -5.78
CA ASN A 147 11.09 -13.19 -6.64
C ASN A 147 11.58 -11.88 -5.99
N PRO A 148 12.57 -11.19 -6.56
CA PRO A 148 13.11 -9.96 -5.97
C PRO A 148 12.09 -8.81 -5.93
N PHE A 149 11.07 -8.82 -6.78
CA PHE A 149 9.98 -7.84 -6.73
C PHE A 149 8.99 -8.05 -5.57
N ILE A 150 9.12 -9.17 -4.82
CA ILE A 150 8.26 -9.54 -3.69
C ILE A 150 9.05 -9.55 -2.39
N ALA A 151 10.29 -10.04 -2.42
CA ALA A 151 11.13 -10.22 -1.23
C ALA A 151 11.85 -8.94 -0.79
N VAL A 152 11.89 -7.93 -1.67
CA VAL A 152 12.59 -6.66 -1.46
C VAL A 152 11.65 -5.53 -1.79
N ASP A 153 11.44 -4.62 -0.85
CA ASP A 153 10.64 -3.41 -1.03
C ASP A 153 11.58 -2.19 -1.08
N PHE A 154 11.61 -1.47 -2.21
CA PHE A 154 12.49 -0.32 -2.46
C PHE A 154 13.94 -0.56 -2.02
N GLN A 155 14.56 -1.63 -2.53
CA GLN A 155 15.90 -2.10 -2.19
C GLN A 155 16.10 -2.50 -0.71
N GLN A 156 15.03 -2.50 0.12
CA GLN A 156 15.07 -2.93 1.51
C GLN A 156 14.55 -4.37 1.62
N PRO A 157 15.29 -5.31 2.20
CA PRO A 157 14.75 -6.61 2.55
C PRO A 157 13.55 -6.44 3.48
N ILE A 158 12.45 -7.15 3.20
CA ILE A 158 11.25 -7.07 4.06
C ILE A 158 11.46 -7.65 5.45
N ASP A 159 12.45 -8.55 5.64
CA ASP A 159 12.86 -9.16 6.91
C ASP A 159 11.70 -9.70 7.76
N GLY A 160 10.55 -9.98 7.12
CA GLY A 160 9.36 -10.47 7.80
C GLY A 160 8.55 -9.42 8.58
N PHE A 161 8.86 -8.12 8.46
CA PHE A 161 8.11 -7.04 9.11
C PHE A 161 6.91 -6.55 8.31
N GLU A 162 6.77 -7.04 7.09
CA GLU A 162 5.60 -6.87 6.27
C GLU A 162 5.32 -8.14 5.47
N ALA A 163 4.06 -8.33 5.09
CA ALA A 163 3.61 -9.45 4.30
C ALA A 163 3.22 -8.98 2.89
N PRO A 164 3.83 -9.52 1.82
CA PRO A 164 3.46 -9.14 0.47
C PRO A 164 2.02 -9.57 0.16
N TRP A 165 1.29 -8.69 -0.53
CA TRP A 165 -0.11 -8.89 -0.84
C TRP A 165 -0.42 -8.86 -2.33
N GLY A 166 0.23 -7.98 -3.09
CA GLY A 166 0.10 -7.90 -4.54
C GLY A 166 1.42 -7.54 -5.19
N ASN A 167 1.62 -8.01 -6.43
CA ASN A 167 2.77 -7.68 -7.24
C ASN A 167 2.32 -7.23 -8.62
N VAL A 168 2.66 -6.02 -9.01
CA VAL A 168 2.11 -5.31 -10.16
C VAL A 168 3.19 -4.47 -10.86
N GLN A 169 2.99 -4.20 -12.16
CA GLN A 169 3.88 -3.36 -12.95
C GLN A 169 3.15 -2.09 -13.39
N LEU A 170 3.80 -0.93 -13.33
CA LEU A 170 3.25 0.30 -13.86
C LEU A 170 2.95 0.13 -15.34
N ALA A 171 1.72 0.44 -15.73
CA ALA A 171 1.31 0.49 -17.13
C ALA A 171 0.78 1.88 -17.50
N ILE A 172 1.07 2.31 -18.72
CA ILE A 172 0.46 3.46 -19.35
C ILE A 172 -0.77 2.96 -20.09
N VAL A 173 -1.90 3.67 -19.98
CA VAL A 173 -3.14 3.34 -20.66
C VAL A 173 -3.44 4.42 -21.70
N ALA A 174 -3.57 4.00 -22.95
CA ALA A 174 -3.94 4.87 -24.06
C ALA A 174 -5.33 4.54 -24.60
N ASP A 175 -6.06 5.56 -25.05
CA ASP A 175 -7.26 5.38 -25.85
C ASP A 175 -6.89 5.19 -27.33
N THR A 176 -6.89 3.96 -27.80
CA THR A 176 -6.47 3.62 -29.17
C THR A 176 -7.41 4.16 -30.27
N ALA A 177 -8.59 4.62 -29.91
CA ALA A 177 -9.45 5.36 -30.84
C ALA A 177 -8.92 6.77 -31.13
N ARG A 178 -8.14 7.35 -30.21
CA ARG A 178 -7.53 8.69 -30.33
C ARG A 178 -6.03 8.61 -30.61
N VAL A 179 -5.35 7.60 -30.06
CA VAL A 179 -3.91 7.39 -30.19
C VAL A 179 -3.68 6.02 -30.83
N SER A 180 -3.61 6.00 -32.17
CA SER A 180 -3.48 4.75 -32.94
C SER A 180 -2.10 4.09 -32.78
N ASP A 181 -1.07 4.88 -32.46
CA ASP A 181 0.31 4.43 -32.25
C ASP A 181 0.86 5.09 -30.98
N PRO A 182 0.64 4.47 -29.80
CA PRO A 182 1.09 5.02 -28.54
C PRO A 182 2.62 5.04 -28.42
N PRO A 183 3.21 6.12 -27.86
CA PRO A 183 4.64 6.25 -27.68
C PRO A 183 5.21 5.13 -26.79
N ARG A 184 6.35 4.56 -27.18
CA ARG A 184 6.99 3.42 -26.52
C ARG A 184 8.25 3.78 -25.75
N THR A 185 8.76 4.99 -25.95
CA THR A 185 9.95 5.50 -25.25
C THR A 185 9.69 6.91 -24.72
N PRO A 186 10.50 7.40 -23.76
CA PRO A 186 10.41 8.78 -23.27
C PRO A 186 10.54 9.82 -24.39
N GLU A 187 11.39 9.60 -25.39
CA GLU A 187 11.59 10.51 -26.53
C GLU A 187 10.36 10.54 -27.44
N GLU A 188 9.75 9.40 -27.70
CA GLU A 188 8.50 9.30 -28.47
C GLU A 188 7.35 9.97 -27.70
N LEU A 189 7.27 9.78 -26.37
CA LEU A 189 6.29 10.49 -25.54
C LEU A 189 6.47 12.01 -25.64
N ALA A 190 7.71 12.49 -25.54
CA ALA A 190 7.99 13.90 -25.65
C ALA A 190 7.57 14.47 -27.04
N ALA A 191 7.87 13.75 -28.11
CA ALA A 191 7.45 14.12 -29.45
C ALA A 191 5.93 14.14 -29.60
N TRP A 192 5.26 13.13 -29.04
CA TRP A 192 3.79 13.03 -29.08
C TRP A 192 3.14 14.16 -28.29
N VAL A 193 3.60 14.46 -27.07
CA VAL A 193 3.07 15.53 -26.21
C VAL A 193 3.18 16.89 -26.87
N ARG A 194 4.34 17.20 -27.50
CA ARG A 194 4.52 18.45 -28.26
C ARG A 194 3.57 18.57 -29.47
N ALA A 195 3.27 17.44 -30.12
CA ALA A 195 2.36 17.40 -31.25
C ALA A 195 0.88 17.48 -30.85
N HIS A 196 0.54 17.16 -29.59
CA HIS A 196 -0.82 17.10 -29.05
C HIS A 196 -0.94 17.86 -27.73
N PRO A 197 -0.79 19.21 -27.75
CA PRO A 197 -0.81 20.00 -26.51
C PRO A 197 -2.11 19.79 -25.71
N GLY A 198 -1.96 19.71 -24.40
CA GLY A 198 -3.07 19.54 -23.47
C GLY A 198 -3.61 18.12 -23.33
N ARG A 199 -3.03 17.12 -24.04
CA ARG A 199 -3.58 15.78 -24.10
C ARG A 199 -2.86 14.75 -23.18
N PHE A 200 -1.87 15.18 -22.41
CA PHE A 200 -1.11 14.36 -21.46
C PHE A 200 -0.88 15.13 -20.16
N THR A 201 -0.89 14.41 -19.04
CA THR A 201 -0.46 14.89 -17.72
C THR A 201 -0.12 13.69 -16.83
N ILE A 202 0.45 13.96 -15.65
CA ILE A 202 0.70 13.00 -14.58
C ILE A 202 0.08 13.52 -13.27
N ASP A 203 -0.12 12.67 -12.28
CA ASP A 203 -0.46 13.09 -10.92
C ASP A 203 0.82 13.29 -10.08
N PRO A 204 0.79 14.15 -9.03
CA PRO A 204 1.96 14.40 -8.18
C PRO A 204 2.07 13.42 -7.00
N GLU A 205 1.31 12.33 -7.01
CA GLU A 205 1.28 11.32 -5.96
C GLU A 205 1.98 10.03 -6.42
N PHE A 206 1.79 8.94 -5.70
CA PHE A 206 2.53 7.69 -5.87
C PHE A 206 2.61 7.18 -7.32
N THR A 207 1.49 7.23 -8.06
CA THR A 207 1.47 6.70 -9.45
C THR A 207 2.32 7.54 -10.39
N GLY A 208 2.16 8.86 -10.37
CA GLY A 208 2.97 9.76 -11.19
C GLY A 208 4.45 9.75 -10.77
N MET A 209 4.75 9.65 -9.47
CA MET A 209 6.14 9.52 -9.03
C MET A 209 6.74 8.17 -9.43
N THR A 210 5.96 7.09 -9.43
CA THR A 210 6.41 5.78 -9.96
C THR A 210 6.71 5.85 -11.45
N PHE A 211 5.91 6.59 -12.22
CA PHE A 211 6.23 6.88 -13.63
C PHE A 211 7.55 7.67 -13.76
N LEU A 212 7.75 8.69 -12.94
CA LEU A 212 8.99 9.49 -12.94
C LEU A 212 10.22 8.68 -12.51
N LYS A 213 10.09 7.69 -11.60
CA LYS A 213 11.18 6.75 -11.27
C LYS A 213 11.62 5.94 -12.50
N GLY A 214 10.68 5.50 -13.32
CA GLY A 214 10.98 4.83 -14.59
C GLY A 214 11.76 5.74 -15.56
N LEU A 215 11.38 7.02 -15.65
CA LEU A 215 12.12 8.02 -16.43
C LEU A 215 13.50 8.31 -15.83
N LEU A 216 13.60 8.42 -14.50
CA LEU A 216 14.88 8.60 -13.82
C LEU A 216 15.84 7.46 -14.10
N ALA A 217 15.36 6.21 -14.06
CA ALA A 217 16.18 5.04 -14.42
C ALA A 217 16.66 5.11 -15.88
N HIS A 218 15.80 5.57 -16.81
CA HIS A 218 16.18 5.79 -18.20
C HIS A 218 17.31 6.82 -18.33
N PHE A 219 17.20 7.99 -17.67
CA PHE A 219 18.23 9.04 -17.68
C PHE A 219 19.50 8.65 -16.92
N ALA A 220 19.40 7.77 -15.92
CA ALA A 220 20.55 7.20 -15.23
C ALA A 220 21.32 6.14 -16.05
N GLY A 221 20.84 5.80 -17.25
CA GLY A 221 21.53 4.89 -18.17
C GLY A 221 20.89 3.52 -18.34
N GLY A 222 19.71 3.29 -17.76
CA GLY A 222 18.89 2.09 -18.00
C GLY A 222 18.25 1.48 -16.77
N PRO A 223 17.50 0.38 -16.93
CA PRO A 223 16.62 -0.18 -15.91
C PRO A 223 17.32 -0.64 -14.61
N GLU A 224 18.60 -0.96 -14.67
CA GLU A 224 19.38 -1.43 -13.51
C GLU A 224 20.24 -0.32 -12.87
N ALA A 225 20.25 0.88 -13.46
CA ALA A 225 21.18 1.94 -13.05
C ALA A 225 20.93 2.43 -11.60
N LEU A 226 19.68 2.33 -11.12
CA LEU A 226 19.29 2.77 -9.78
C LEU A 226 19.22 1.61 -8.76
N ASN A 227 19.68 0.41 -9.11
CA ASN A 227 19.71 -0.72 -8.20
C ASN A 227 20.78 -0.54 -7.11
N GLY A 228 20.45 -0.95 -5.90
CA GLY A 228 21.32 -0.81 -4.73
C GLY A 228 21.01 0.41 -3.87
N PRO A 229 21.88 0.77 -2.91
CA PRO A 229 21.69 1.91 -2.04
C PRO A 229 21.61 3.23 -2.83
N PHE A 230 20.92 4.22 -2.25
CA PHE A 230 20.84 5.56 -2.83
C PHE A 230 22.24 6.14 -3.13
N ASP A 231 22.41 6.66 -4.34
CA ASP A 231 23.62 7.38 -4.79
C ASP A 231 23.24 8.81 -5.14
N GLU A 232 23.66 9.77 -4.30
CA GLU A 232 23.34 11.18 -4.45
C GLU A 232 23.91 11.76 -5.75
N ALA A 233 25.13 11.38 -6.15
CA ALA A 233 25.75 11.90 -7.37
C ALA A 233 25.03 11.41 -8.63
N LEU A 234 24.63 10.13 -8.65
CA LEU A 234 23.83 9.57 -9.73
C LEU A 234 22.44 10.21 -9.79
N TYR A 235 21.82 10.43 -8.61
CA TYR A 235 20.52 11.11 -8.55
C TYR A 235 20.63 12.54 -9.11
N ASP A 236 21.63 13.32 -8.70
CA ASP A 236 21.82 14.70 -9.16
C ASP A 236 22.01 14.76 -10.68
N GLU A 237 22.80 13.84 -11.27
CA GLU A 237 23.05 13.78 -12.70
C GLU A 237 21.75 13.38 -13.47
N ALA A 238 21.13 12.29 -13.11
CA ALA A 238 19.93 11.78 -13.79
C ALA A 238 18.70 12.68 -13.60
N SER A 239 18.50 13.24 -12.40
CA SER A 239 17.41 14.14 -12.13
C SER A 239 17.54 15.47 -12.85
N ALA A 240 18.76 15.99 -13.05
CA ALA A 240 18.97 17.18 -13.85
C ALA A 240 18.43 17.01 -15.28
N GLU A 241 18.67 15.85 -15.91
CA GLU A 241 18.12 15.54 -17.23
C GLU A 241 16.59 15.36 -17.19
N LEU A 242 16.07 14.71 -16.17
CA LEU A 242 14.63 14.55 -15.95
C LEU A 242 13.93 15.92 -15.83
N TRP A 243 14.49 16.86 -15.06
CA TRP A 243 13.89 18.18 -14.90
C TRP A 243 13.94 19.00 -16.18
N VAL A 244 15.01 18.90 -16.96
CA VAL A 244 15.08 19.51 -18.30
C VAL A 244 14.03 18.93 -19.24
N TYR A 245 13.85 17.60 -19.23
CA TYR A 245 12.82 16.91 -20.02
C TYR A 245 11.41 17.38 -19.63
N LEU A 246 11.10 17.44 -18.34
CA LEU A 246 9.79 17.88 -17.86
C LEU A 246 9.53 19.39 -18.09
N ALA A 247 10.54 20.24 -17.92
CA ALA A 247 10.44 21.67 -18.18
C ALA A 247 10.14 21.96 -19.65
N ASP A 248 10.75 21.21 -20.57
CA ASP A 248 10.50 21.31 -22.00
C ASP A 248 9.08 20.83 -22.38
N LEU A 249 8.53 19.85 -21.67
CA LEU A 249 7.19 19.35 -21.90
C LEU A 249 6.08 20.18 -21.22
N LYS A 250 6.39 20.85 -20.11
CA LYS A 250 5.41 21.55 -19.27
C LYS A 250 4.42 22.43 -20.06
N PRO A 251 4.85 23.27 -21.03
CA PRO A 251 3.92 24.11 -21.81
C PRO A 251 2.92 23.33 -22.68
N TYR A 252 3.17 22.04 -22.91
CA TYR A 252 2.35 21.15 -23.73
C TYR A 252 1.50 20.19 -22.92
N LEU A 253 1.68 20.16 -21.59
CA LEU A 253 0.88 19.33 -20.70
C LEU A 253 -0.57 19.86 -20.60
N TRP A 254 -1.47 19.04 -20.06
CA TRP A 254 -2.83 19.48 -19.73
C TRP A 254 -2.79 20.77 -18.90
N ARG A 255 -3.59 21.75 -19.31
CA ARG A 255 -3.59 23.12 -18.75
C ARG A 255 -2.21 23.80 -18.71
N GLU A 256 -1.39 23.53 -19.72
CA GLU A 256 -0.05 24.11 -19.84
C GLU A 256 0.88 23.80 -18.62
N GLY A 257 0.57 22.71 -17.88
CA GLY A 257 1.30 22.33 -16.66
C GLY A 257 1.14 23.32 -15.48
N GLU A 258 0.17 24.24 -15.53
CA GLU A 258 -0.15 25.17 -14.44
C GLU A 258 -0.82 24.44 -13.25
N THR A 259 -1.51 23.34 -13.54
CA THR A 259 -2.16 22.49 -12.54
C THR A 259 -2.04 21.02 -12.92
N PHE A 260 -2.05 20.15 -11.93
CA PHE A 260 -2.00 18.71 -12.07
C PHE A 260 -3.24 18.08 -11.42
N PRO A 261 -3.70 16.90 -11.88
CA PRO A 261 -4.71 16.13 -11.15
C PRO A 261 -4.19 15.79 -9.74
N ALA A 262 -5.03 15.90 -8.73
CA ALA A 262 -4.60 15.75 -7.33
C ALA A 262 -4.09 14.33 -7.00
N HIS A 263 -4.55 13.32 -7.74
CA HIS A 263 -4.19 11.91 -7.57
C HIS A 263 -4.64 11.11 -8.80
N VAL A 264 -4.19 9.88 -8.92
CA VAL A 264 -4.46 8.99 -10.07
C VAL A 264 -5.96 8.82 -10.37
N ALA A 265 -6.84 8.76 -9.36
CA ALA A 265 -8.28 8.65 -9.61
C ALA A 265 -8.85 9.87 -10.34
N GLN A 266 -8.32 11.08 -10.09
CA GLN A 266 -8.68 12.27 -10.88
C GLN A 266 -8.10 12.20 -12.30
N LEU A 267 -6.89 11.69 -12.48
CA LEU A 267 -6.29 11.45 -13.80
C LEU A 267 -7.16 10.46 -14.60
N HIS A 268 -7.66 9.39 -13.98
CA HIS A 268 -8.60 8.46 -14.60
C HIS A 268 -9.89 9.14 -15.07
N GLN A 269 -10.42 10.10 -14.29
CA GLN A 269 -11.59 10.86 -14.68
C GLN A 269 -11.33 11.76 -15.89
N LEU A 270 -10.18 12.46 -15.93
CA LEU A 270 -9.77 13.27 -17.09
C LEU A 270 -9.67 12.41 -18.35
N TYR A 271 -9.08 11.22 -18.23
CA TYR A 271 -8.96 10.25 -19.30
C TYR A 271 -10.33 9.74 -19.76
N ALA A 272 -11.17 9.29 -18.85
CA ALA A 272 -12.53 8.81 -19.14
C ALA A 272 -13.41 9.86 -19.83
N ASN A 273 -13.27 11.13 -19.42
CA ASN A 273 -13.97 12.26 -20.03
C ASN A 273 -13.36 12.71 -21.37
N GLY A 274 -12.22 12.17 -21.77
CA GLY A 274 -11.53 12.55 -22.99
C GLY A 274 -10.81 13.90 -22.91
N GLU A 275 -10.54 14.42 -21.72
CA GLU A 275 -9.72 15.63 -21.55
C GLU A 275 -8.24 15.34 -21.83
N VAL A 276 -7.76 14.15 -21.47
CA VAL A 276 -6.45 13.63 -21.83
C VAL A 276 -6.59 12.31 -22.57
N ASP A 277 -5.56 11.89 -23.31
CA ASP A 277 -5.56 10.67 -24.11
C ASP A 277 -4.83 9.50 -23.44
N PHE A 278 -4.20 9.76 -22.31
CA PHE A 278 -3.50 8.78 -21.50
C PHE A 278 -3.91 8.90 -20.04
N THR A 279 -3.85 7.75 -19.39
CA THR A 279 -3.75 7.62 -17.94
C THR A 279 -2.72 6.56 -17.62
N MET A 280 -2.50 6.27 -16.34
CA MET A 280 -1.55 5.25 -15.92
C MET A 280 -2.05 4.57 -14.65
N SER A 281 -1.57 3.37 -14.41
CA SER A 281 -1.86 2.62 -13.20
C SER A 281 -0.61 1.87 -12.76
N VAL A 282 -0.38 1.78 -11.46
CA VAL A 282 0.64 0.88 -10.91
C VAL A 282 0.25 -0.59 -11.08
N ASN A 283 -1.04 -0.88 -11.32
CA ASN A 283 -1.53 -2.22 -11.63
C ASN A 283 -1.74 -2.37 -13.14
N ASP A 284 -0.89 -3.15 -13.77
CA ASP A 284 -0.91 -3.47 -15.20
C ASP A 284 -2.20 -4.15 -15.68
N GLY A 285 -3.01 -4.71 -14.78
CA GLY A 285 -4.30 -5.33 -15.07
C GLY A 285 -5.53 -4.45 -14.83
N GLU A 286 -5.37 -3.28 -14.23
CA GLU A 286 -6.49 -2.43 -13.83
C GLU A 286 -7.37 -1.98 -15.02
N VAL A 287 -6.79 -1.82 -16.20
CA VAL A 287 -7.52 -1.37 -17.39
C VAL A 287 -8.68 -2.31 -17.74
N ASP A 288 -8.50 -3.62 -17.64
CA ASP A 288 -9.57 -4.59 -17.89
C ASP A 288 -10.72 -4.39 -16.90
N ASN A 289 -10.40 -4.21 -15.64
CA ASN A 289 -11.38 -3.94 -14.60
C ASN A 289 -12.15 -2.64 -14.87
N LYS A 290 -11.47 -1.54 -15.21
CA LYS A 290 -12.09 -0.25 -15.49
C LYS A 290 -12.96 -0.25 -16.75
N VAL A 291 -12.58 -1.01 -17.78
CA VAL A 291 -13.39 -1.18 -19.00
C VAL A 291 -14.63 -2.03 -18.72
N LEU A 292 -14.47 -3.17 -18.02
CA LEU A 292 -15.60 -4.02 -17.61
C LEU A 292 -16.67 -3.26 -16.82
N GLN A 293 -16.24 -2.27 -16.03
CA GLN A 293 -17.13 -1.43 -15.24
C GLN A 293 -17.70 -0.23 -16.02
N GLY A 294 -17.31 -0.05 -17.28
CA GLY A 294 -17.73 1.09 -18.11
C GLY A 294 -17.15 2.43 -17.68
N LEU A 295 -16.08 2.43 -16.91
CA LEU A 295 -15.37 3.65 -16.51
C LEU A 295 -14.40 4.11 -17.59
N PHE A 296 -13.70 3.18 -18.23
CA PHE A 296 -12.82 3.48 -19.36
C PHE A 296 -13.48 3.10 -20.69
N PRO A 297 -13.14 3.79 -21.79
CA PRO A 297 -13.57 3.39 -23.12
C PRO A 297 -13.12 1.97 -23.49
N GLU A 298 -13.91 1.23 -24.26
CA GLU A 298 -13.56 -0.08 -24.82
C GLU A 298 -12.25 -0.07 -25.65
N SER A 299 -11.90 1.09 -26.18
CA SER A 299 -10.66 1.32 -26.93
C SER A 299 -9.42 1.50 -26.04
N SER A 300 -9.56 1.49 -24.72
CA SER A 300 -8.45 1.61 -23.81
C SER A 300 -7.52 0.39 -23.90
N ARG A 301 -6.21 0.63 -23.95
CA ARG A 301 -5.19 -0.43 -23.95
C ARG A 301 -4.02 -0.03 -23.05
N ALA A 302 -3.68 -0.93 -22.13
CA ALA A 302 -2.48 -0.79 -21.32
C ALA A 302 -1.24 -1.24 -22.08
N TYR A 303 -0.11 -0.62 -21.80
CA TYR A 303 1.20 -0.99 -22.32
C TYR A 303 2.31 -0.49 -21.39
N VAL A 304 3.51 -0.99 -21.57
CA VAL A 304 4.71 -0.55 -20.89
C VAL A 304 5.71 0.04 -21.89
N PHE A 305 6.59 0.92 -21.44
CA PHE A 305 7.67 1.41 -22.30
C PHE A 305 8.66 0.30 -22.67
N ASP A 306 9.28 0.44 -23.84
CA ASP A 306 10.36 -0.45 -24.26
C ASP A 306 11.63 -0.27 -23.40
N THR A 307 11.79 0.90 -22.79
CA THR A 307 12.82 1.18 -21.78
C THR A 307 12.49 0.63 -20.39
N GLY A 308 11.32 0.00 -20.23
CA GLY A 308 10.84 -0.57 -18.99
C GLY A 308 9.92 0.35 -18.17
N THR A 309 9.23 -0.24 -17.22
CA THR A 309 8.42 0.44 -16.20
C THR A 309 8.62 -0.23 -14.84
N ILE A 310 8.42 0.53 -13.78
CA ILE A 310 8.59 0.03 -12.41
C ILE A 310 7.59 -1.11 -12.13
N GLN A 311 8.09 -2.20 -11.59
CA GLN A 311 7.31 -3.28 -10.98
C GLN A 311 7.57 -3.28 -9.48
N ASN A 312 6.51 -3.31 -8.70
CA ASN A 312 6.59 -3.33 -7.24
C ASN A 312 5.55 -4.27 -6.61
N SER A 313 5.69 -4.47 -5.32
CA SER A 313 4.67 -5.09 -4.49
C SER A 313 4.06 -4.09 -3.54
N HIS A 314 2.90 -4.42 -3.01
CA HIS A 314 2.29 -3.76 -1.89
C HIS A 314 2.09 -4.76 -0.76
N TYR A 315 2.10 -4.28 0.49
CA TYR A 315 2.30 -5.11 1.65
C TYR A 315 1.35 -4.74 2.78
N TRP A 316 1.25 -5.65 3.74
CA TRP A 316 0.59 -5.43 5.02
C TRP A 316 1.60 -5.41 6.15
N GLY A 317 1.63 -4.33 6.90
CA GLY A 317 2.41 -4.21 8.15
C GLY A 317 1.51 -4.15 9.38
N ILE A 318 2.09 -4.42 10.54
CA ILE A 318 1.43 -4.32 11.84
C ILE A 318 2.17 -3.25 12.65
N PRO A 319 1.47 -2.21 13.16
CA PRO A 319 2.10 -1.24 14.06
C PRO A 319 2.66 -1.92 15.31
N ARG A 320 3.81 -1.45 15.79
CA ARG A 320 4.42 -1.98 17.03
C ARG A 320 3.45 -1.93 18.22
N ARG A 321 2.63 -0.88 18.29
CA ARG A 321 1.67 -0.64 19.38
C ARG A 321 0.23 -1.03 19.04
N ALA A 322 0.03 -1.84 18.00
CA ALA A 322 -1.29 -2.38 17.70
C ALA A 322 -1.84 -3.15 18.91
N ASP A 323 -3.12 -2.99 19.20
CA ASP A 323 -3.81 -3.71 20.29
C ASP A 323 -4.26 -5.09 19.84
N ASP A 324 -4.86 -5.17 18.65
CA ASP A 324 -5.46 -6.38 18.08
C ASP A 324 -4.52 -7.13 17.11
N LYS A 325 -3.25 -7.36 17.54
CA LYS A 325 -2.21 -8.03 16.74
C LYS A 325 -2.59 -9.44 16.28
N ALA A 326 -3.29 -10.21 17.14
CA ALA A 326 -3.73 -11.55 16.77
C ALA A 326 -4.75 -11.52 15.61
N GLY A 327 -5.72 -10.61 15.69
CA GLY A 327 -6.67 -10.36 14.60
C GLY A 327 -5.99 -9.89 13.31
N ALA A 328 -4.99 -9.00 13.43
CA ALA A 328 -4.19 -8.55 12.29
C ALA A 328 -3.42 -9.72 11.62
N LEU A 329 -2.79 -10.60 12.41
CA LEU A 329 -2.12 -11.79 11.88
C LEU A 329 -3.08 -12.70 11.12
N VAL A 330 -4.26 -12.98 11.70
CA VAL A 330 -5.28 -13.83 11.05
C VAL A 330 -5.81 -13.17 9.78
N ALA A 331 -6.01 -11.85 9.78
CA ALA A 331 -6.44 -11.12 8.59
C ALA A 331 -5.39 -11.16 7.48
N ILE A 332 -4.12 -10.95 7.81
CA ILE A 332 -3.02 -11.00 6.84
C ILE A 332 -2.83 -12.43 6.30
N ASP A 333 -2.92 -13.46 7.16
CA ASP A 333 -2.85 -14.85 6.69
C ASP A 333 -3.98 -15.17 5.70
N PHE A 334 -5.21 -14.73 5.98
CA PHE A 334 -6.32 -14.90 5.04
C PHE A 334 -6.07 -14.18 3.72
N LEU A 335 -5.58 -12.93 3.75
CA LEU A 335 -5.28 -12.13 2.56
C LEU A 335 -4.17 -12.75 1.69
N THR A 336 -3.25 -13.50 2.28
CA THR A 336 -2.19 -14.25 1.58
C THR A 336 -2.60 -15.68 1.23
N SER A 337 -3.83 -16.10 1.55
CA SER A 337 -4.33 -17.43 1.20
C SER A 337 -4.55 -17.59 -0.31
N PRO A 338 -4.48 -18.82 -0.84
CA PRO A 338 -4.80 -19.09 -2.25
C PRO A 338 -6.20 -18.61 -2.65
N GLU A 339 -7.18 -18.67 -1.75
CA GLU A 339 -8.55 -18.22 -1.99
C GLU A 339 -8.61 -16.70 -2.21
N ALA A 340 -8.06 -15.93 -1.28
CA ALA A 340 -8.09 -14.47 -1.33
C ALA A 340 -7.25 -13.94 -2.50
N GLN A 341 -6.11 -14.55 -2.77
CA GLN A 341 -5.25 -14.20 -3.89
C GLN A 341 -5.88 -14.53 -5.24
N PHE A 342 -6.60 -15.64 -5.35
CA PHE A 342 -7.36 -16.01 -6.56
C PHE A 342 -8.50 -15.03 -6.82
N GLU A 343 -9.26 -14.65 -5.78
CA GLU A 343 -10.39 -13.74 -5.92
C GLU A 343 -9.93 -12.37 -6.43
N LYS A 344 -8.90 -11.77 -5.81
CA LYS A 344 -8.41 -10.46 -6.26
C LYS A 344 -7.76 -10.47 -7.64
N ALA A 345 -7.22 -11.61 -8.08
CA ALA A 345 -6.57 -11.73 -9.38
C ALA A 345 -7.56 -11.75 -10.55
N GLN A 346 -8.85 -11.93 -10.28
CA GLN A 346 -9.87 -11.93 -11.34
C GLN A 346 -10.09 -10.51 -11.89
N PRO A 347 -10.06 -10.31 -13.23
CA PRO A 347 -10.31 -8.99 -13.83
C PRO A 347 -11.65 -8.36 -13.44
N ALA A 348 -12.67 -9.17 -13.21
CA ALA A 348 -14.00 -8.71 -12.78
C ALA A 348 -14.05 -8.21 -11.32
N VAL A 349 -13.04 -8.54 -10.49
CA VAL A 349 -12.93 -8.14 -9.09
C VAL A 349 -11.97 -6.98 -8.96
N TRP A 350 -10.68 -7.22 -9.21
CA TRP A 350 -9.64 -6.20 -9.13
C TRP A 350 -8.58 -6.37 -10.24
N GLY A 351 -8.24 -7.61 -10.60
CA GLY A 351 -7.20 -7.89 -11.60
C GLY A 351 -5.79 -7.73 -11.08
N ASP A 352 -5.61 -7.74 -9.76
CA ASP A 352 -4.30 -7.57 -9.12
C ASP A 352 -3.41 -8.80 -9.26
N GLY A 353 -2.08 -8.60 -9.23
CA GLY A 353 -1.11 -9.68 -9.31
C GLY A 353 -1.01 -10.47 -8.00
N THR A 354 -0.88 -11.80 -8.13
CA THR A 354 -0.62 -12.63 -6.96
C THR A 354 0.85 -12.58 -6.53
N VAL A 355 1.07 -12.70 -5.23
CA VAL A 355 2.40 -12.86 -4.62
C VAL A 355 2.75 -14.33 -4.37
N LEU A 356 1.86 -15.24 -4.76
CA LEU A 356 2.06 -16.67 -4.53
C LEU A 356 2.85 -17.31 -5.67
N ASP A 357 3.75 -18.19 -5.34
CA ASP A 357 4.30 -19.19 -6.25
C ASP A 357 3.18 -20.21 -6.58
N VAL A 358 2.54 -20.00 -7.73
CA VAL A 358 1.39 -20.81 -8.15
C VAL A 358 1.76 -22.30 -8.29
N ASP A 359 3.01 -22.61 -8.61
CA ASP A 359 3.46 -23.99 -8.76
C ASP A 359 3.54 -24.73 -7.42
N ARG A 360 3.69 -24.03 -6.31
CA ARG A 360 3.67 -24.59 -4.94
C ARG A 360 2.26 -24.82 -4.40
N LEU A 361 1.24 -24.30 -5.07
CA LEU A 361 -0.15 -24.44 -4.60
C LEU A 361 -0.67 -25.88 -4.79
N PRO A 362 -1.66 -26.29 -3.98
CA PRO A 362 -2.42 -27.53 -4.24
C PRO A 362 -3.02 -27.54 -5.67
N ASP A 363 -3.15 -28.74 -6.25
CA ASP A 363 -3.63 -28.95 -7.63
C ASP A 363 -4.94 -28.22 -7.94
N GLU A 364 -5.86 -28.21 -6.98
CA GLU A 364 -7.14 -27.49 -7.11
C GLU A 364 -6.92 -26.00 -7.37
N TRP A 365 -6.05 -25.36 -6.60
CA TRP A 365 -5.77 -23.93 -6.74
C TRP A 365 -4.97 -23.63 -7.99
N ARG A 366 -3.98 -24.45 -8.35
CA ARG A 366 -3.27 -24.33 -9.64
C ARG A 366 -4.24 -24.34 -10.82
N ALA A 367 -5.20 -25.26 -10.78
CA ALA A 367 -6.22 -25.35 -11.83
C ALA A 367 -7.12 -24.10 -11.86
N ARG A 368 -7.49 -23.53 -10.70
CA ARG A 368 -8.27 -22.28 -10.64
C ARG A 368 -7.50 -21.11 -11.20
N PHE A 369 -6.25 -20.88 -10.77
CA PHE A 369 -5.40 -19.80 -11.30
C PHE A 369 -5.18 -19.91 -12.81
N ALA A 370 -4.99 -21.12 -13.34
CA ALA A 370 -4.86 -21.37 -14.79
C ALA A 370 -6.13 -21.04 -15.58
N ASN A 371 -7.30 -20.97 -14.92
CA ASN A 371 -8.58 -20.64 -15.54
C ASN A 371 -9.04 -19.19 -15.28
N ILE A 372 -8.18 -18.33 -14.71
CA ILE A 372 -8.49 -16.90 -14.63
C ILE A 372 -8.64 -16.37 -16.06
N PRO A 373 -9.71 -15.60 -16.36
CA PRO A 373 -9.90 -15.03 -17.69
C PRO A 373 -8.67 -14.26 -18.16
N GLY A 374 -8.31 -14.43 -19.42
CA GLY A 374 -7.24 -13.66 -20.05
C GLY A 374 -7.58 -12.18 -20.09
N ARG A 375 -6.56 -11.37 -20.13
CA ARG A 375 -6.67 -9.91 -20.26
C ARG A 375 -7.00 -9.55 -21.71
N GLU A 376 -7.95 -8.64 -21.91
CA GLU A 376 -8.38 -8.17 -23.24
C GLU A 376 -7.80 -6.79 -23.55
N HIS A 377 -7.58 -5.98 -22.52
CA HIS A 377 -7.15 -4.58 -22.61
C HIS A 377 -5.72 -4.34 -22.12
N ALA A 378 -5.09 -5.35 -21.53
CA ALA A 378 -3.70 -5.34 -21.07
C ALA A 378 -2.92 -6.50 -21.69
N PRO A 379 -1.61 -6.35 -21.95
CA PRO A 379 -0.76 -7.47 -22.36
C PRO A 379 -0.67 -8.52 -21.26
N PRO A 380 -0.50 -9.80 -21.61
CA PRO A 380 -0.14 -10.83 -20.64
C PRO A 380 1.10 -10.43 -19.84
N ARG A 381 1.14 -10.73 -18.54
CA ARG A 381 2.31 -10.39 -17.69
C ARG A 381 3.61 -10.98 -18.22
N SER A 382 3.55 -12.16 -18.81
CA SER A 382 4.72 -12.79 -19.43
C SER A 382 5.33 -12.02 -20.61
N GLU A 383 4.55 -11.14 -21.26
CA GLU A 383 5.02 -10.32 -22.39
C GLU A 383 5.65 -8.99 -21.95
N ILE A 384 5.46 -8.59 -20.70
CA ILE A 384 6.01 -7.34 -20.14
C ILE A 384 7.04 -7.59 -19.04
N ALA A 385 7.22 -8.82 -18.60
CA ALA A 385 8.08 -9.18 -17.47
C ALA A 385 9.56 -8.82 -17.71
N ASP A 386 10.06 -8.92 -18.95
CA ASP A 386 11.41 -8.54 -19.34
C ASP A 386 11.64 -7.02 -19.37
N LYS A 387 10.58 -6.24 -19.24
CA LYS A 387 10.60 -4.78 -19.16
C LYS A 387 10.34 -4.26 -17.73
N ALA A 388 10.32 -5.15 -16.75
CA ALA A 388 10.15 -4.78 -15.36
C ALA A 388 11.43 -4.13 -14.81
N ILE A 389 11.29 -2.94 -14.24
CA ILE A 389 12.33 -2.23 -13.51
C ILE A 389 12.07 -2.45 -12.03
N GLN A 390 13.08 -2.87 -11.28
CA GLN A 390 13.00 -2.98 -9.84
C GLN A 390 12.85 -1.59 -9.21
N GLU A 391 12.06 -1.49 -8.14
CA GLU A 391 11.96 -0.24 -7.36
C GLU A 391 13.35 0.18 -6.89
N PRO A 392 13.76 1.43 -7.12
CA PRO A 392 15.00 1.96 -6.56
C PRO A 392 14.87 2.16 -5.04
N ASP A 393 15.98 2.48 -4.37
CA ASP A 393 15.98 2.83 -2.94
C ASP A 393 14.97 3.94 -2.63
N ALA A 394 14.35 3.87 -1.45
CA ALA A 394 13.27 4.77 -1.04
C ALA A 394 13.66 6.25 -1.08
N GLU A 395 14.94 6.57 -0.87
CA GLU A 395 15.44 7.95 -0.91
C GLU A 395 15.26 8.58 -2.29
N TYR A 396 15.35 7.80 -3.39
CA TYR A 396 15.04 8.32 -4.73
C TYR A 396 13.60 8.81 -4.83
N MET A 397 12.64 8.09 -4.25
CA MET A 397 11.23 8.49 -4.24
C MET A 397 10.99 9.73 -3.39
N ILE A 398 11.59 9.78 -2.20
CA ILE A 398 11.48 10.90 -1.27
C ILE A 398 12.00 12.18 -1.94
N ARG A 399 13.18 12.11 -2.57
CA ARG A 399 13.77 13.23 -3.32
C ARG A 399 12.91 13.66 -4.49
N LEU A 400 12.38 12.72 -5.27
CA LEU A 400 11.51 13.02 -6.41
C LEU A 400 10.26 13.79 -6.00
N TYR A 401 9.63 13.49 -4.86
CA TYR A 401 8.48 14.25 -4.36
C TYR A 401 8.82 15.71 -4.10
N ASP A 402 9.93 15.97 -3.41
CA ASP A 402 10.34 17.33 -3.04
C ASP A 402 10.79 18.12 -4.26
N ASP A 403 11.56 17.50 -5.14
CA ASP A 403 12.09 18.13 -6.35
C ASP A 403 11.00 18.37 -7.39
N PHE A 404 10.04 17.46 -7.56
CA PHE A 404 8.89 17.68 -8.43
C PHE A 404 8.08 18.91 -7.99
N ARG A 405 7.85 19.07 -6.70
CA ARG A 405 7.19 20.27 -6.16
C ARG A 405 7.97 21.53 -6.49
N THR A 406 9.29 21.47 -6.35
CA THR A 406 10.17 22.62 -6.53
C THR A 406 10.38 22.97 -8.00
N HIS A 407 10.67 21.98 -8.85
CA HIS A 407 11.06 22.20 -10.25
C HIS A 407 9.87 22.24 -11.22
N VAL A 408 8.76 21.57 -10.89
CA VAL A 408 7.64 21.42 -11.81
C VAL A 408 6.40 22.17 -11.32
N MET A 409 6.02 22.01 -10.05
CA MET A 409 4.77 22.59 -9.54
C MET A 409 4.89 24.05 -9.12
N ALA A 410 6.01 24.45 -8.50
CA ALA A 410 6.15 25.79 -7.95
C ALA A 410 6.23 26.88 -9.05
N GLY A 411 6.46 26.50 -10.32
CA GLY A 411 6.58 27.42 -11.45
C GLY A 411 7.81 28.34 -11.36
N PRO A 412 8.26 28.98 -12.43
CA PRO A 412 9.21 30.05 -12.36
C PRO A 412 8.55 31.31 -11.79
#